data_b6655ca95243e0a0aeb9d7bab0afd4db
#
_entry.id   b6655ca95243e0a0aeb9d7bab0afd4db
#
_cell.length_a   1.000
_cell.length_b   1.000
_cell.length_c   1.000
_cell.angle_alpha   90.00
_cell.angle_beta   90.00
_cell.angle_gamma   90.00
#
_symmetry.space_group_name_H-M   'P 1'
#
loop_
_entity.id
_entity.type
_entity.pdbx_description
1 polymer ?
#
loop_
_entity_poly.entity_id
_entity_poly.type
_entity_poly.pdbx_seq_one_letter_code
_entity_poly.pdbx_strand_id
1 'polypeptide(L)'
;MTEANAPSDDERRLAELGYKQELARSWSGFSNFAISFTIVSILTGGLASYGIGLANGGPITMAWGWPLVSVMVLFVGLAMAELASAYPTSGGLYWWASELGGPVWGWFTGWFNLIGQIAVTAAIDYGAAIFTTAVLNVIGIDIGTDRTAIFLVFTVILILHAVLNAIGPHLSAVINNVSAWWHVGGVAIFVIVLGFGASHHQSVGFVFTETVDNSAVGFGGVAFSFLLGLLHAQYTFTGYDASAHMSEETHDAARTAAKGIINTIVVSAVAGYLLIMAVTFAIPNLDDALDPEKNSGYPVIYILENSLNSFWSGLLLIIAAIAQLFCGYASVTSASRMLFAFSRDGAVPGSAYWSRLSARKVPVHAVLFISFFSFVLLIPSMLVPAANAPTAYAAATSVATIGLYIAYGIPILLRQMHGSRFRTGPWQLGPWYRPVGVIALIWIVLISLLFILPTDDRGYPWNSEFTWNTVNYAPITLIGVVGAIGIWWAVSAKRWFTGPKRTVEEAPPEPETEAPANA
;
A
#
# COMPACT_ATOMS: atom_id res chain seq x y z
N MET A 1 -6.71 40.77 -23.27
CA MET A 1 -6.16 39.49 -22.93
C MET A 1 -7.31 38.66 -22.40
N THR A 2 -7.74 37.68 -23.13
CA THR A 2 -8.93 36.89 -22.83
C THR A 2 -8.68 36.02 -21.60
N GLU A 3 -9.69 35.82 -20.73
CA GLU A 3 -9.72 35.02 -19.51
C GLU A 3 -9.22 33.56 -19.68
N ALA A 4 -8.97 33.13 -20.91
CA ALA A 4 -8.51 31.77 -21.25
C ALA A 4 -7.07 31.44 -20.84
N ASN A 5 -6.28 32.34 -20.24
CA ASN A 5 -4.86 32.15 -19.91
C ASN A 5 -4.52 32.41 -18.42
N ALA A 6 -5.50 32.57 -17.54
CA ALA A 6 -5.23 32.66 -16.12
C ALA A 6 -4.93 31.25 -15.55
N PRO A 7 -3.85 31.07 -14.75
CA PRO A 7 -3.56 29.79 -14.12
C PRO A 7 -4.71 29.36 -13.20
N SER A 8 -5.05 28.07 -13.22
CA SER A 8 -6.06 27.49 -12.32
C SER A 8 -5.66 27.63 -10.85
N ASP A 9 -6.61 27.49 -9.92
CA ASP A 9 -6.32 27.50 -8.48
C ASP A 9 -5.31 26.43 -8.08
N ASP A 10 -5.41 25.26 -8.70
CA ASP A 10 -4.45 24.18 -8.49
C ASP A 10 -3.04 24.53 -8.99
N GLU A 11 -2.93 25.18 -10.16
CA GLU A 11 -1.64 25.61 -10.71
C GLU A 11 -1.03 26.71 -9.86
N ARG A 12 -1.84 27.65 -9.38
CA ARG A 12 -1.37 28.69 -8.43
C ARG A 12 -0.87 28.05 -7.14
N ARG A 13 -1.64 27.11 -6.58
CA ARG A 13 -1.25 26.40 -5.35
C ARG A 13 0.05 25.62 -5.54
N LEU A 14 0.21 24.95 -6.66
CA LEU A 14 1.43 24.20 -6.98
C LEU A 14 2.64 25.15 -7.15
N ALA A 15 2.44 26.31 -7.77
CA ALA A 15 3.47 27.34 -7.92
C ALA A 15 3.90 27.94 -6.56
N GLU A 16 2.96 28.17 -5.63
CA GLU A 16 3.28 28.58 -4.25
C GLU A 16 4.17 27.55 -3.55
N LEU A 17 3.99 26.24 -3.85
CA LEU A 17 4.84 25.16 -3.36
C LEU A 17 6.16 25.02 -4.13
N GLY A 18 6.41 25.87 -5.13
CA GLY A 18 7.65 25.96 -5.88
C GLY A 18 7.71 25.14 -7.15
N TYR A 19 6.61 24.54 -7.61
CA TYR A 19 6.59 23.67 -8.79
C TYR A 19 5.76 24.22 -9.93
N LYS A 20 6.27 24.03 -11.15
CA LYS A 20 5.48 24.17 -12.37
C LYS A 20 4.64 22.91 -12.62
N GLN A 21 3.45 23.09 -13.17
CA GLN A 21 2.62 21.97 -13.61
C GLN A 21 3.29 21.23 -14.79
N GLU A 22 3.85 20.05 -14.52
CA GLU A 22 4.52 19.21 -15.53
C GLU A 22 3.66 18.01 -15.95
N LEU A 23 3.00 17.36 -14.98
CA LEU A 23 2.11 16.24 -15.22
C LEU A 23 0.78 16.71 -15.81
N ALA A 24 0.07 15.82 -16.52
CA ALA A 24 -1.23 16.15 -17.11
C ALA A 24 -2.33 16.07 -16.05
N ARG A 25 -2.95 17.23 -15.72
CA ARG A 25 -4.07 17.29 -14.76
C ARG A 25 -5.36 16.84 -15.44
N SER A 26 -5.68 15.56 -15.30
CA SER A 26 -6.81 14.90 -15.97
C SER A 26 -7.68 14.05 -15.04
N TRP A 27 -7.34 13.96 -13.75
CA TRP A 27 -8.01 13.09 -12.79
C TRP A 27 -9.11 13.84 -12.04
N SER A 28 -10.30 13.22 -11.94
CA SER A 28 -11.39 13.67 -11.09
C SER A 28 -11.15 13.30 -9.62
N GLY A 29 -11.96 13.86 -8.71
CA GLY A 29 -11.96 13.42 -7.32
C GLY A 29 -12.31 11.93 -7.14
N PHE A 30 -13.19 11.38 -8.00
CA PHE A 30 -13.49 9.95 -8.01
C PHE A 30 -12.28 9.13 -8.47
N SER A 31 -11.57 9.55 -9.51
CA SER A 31 -10.36 8.85 -9.98
C SER A 31 -9.25 8.86 -8.92
N ASN A 32 -9.13 9.95 -8.17
CA ASN A 32 -8.18 10.07 -7.06
C ASN A 32 -8.53 9.14 -5.88
N PHE A 33 -9.80 9.00 -5.53
CA PHE A 33 -10.28 7.99 -4.59
C PHE A 33 -10.04 6.58 -5.15
N ALA A 34 -10.39 6.35 -6.42
CA ALA A 34 -10.36 5.05 -7.06
C ALA A 34 -8.96 4.42 -7.07
N ILE A 35 -7.88 5.19 -7.28
CA ILE A 35 -6.52 4.64 -7.25
C ILE A 35 -6.15 4.12 -5.87
N SER A 36 -6.40 4.89 -4.81
CA SER A 36 -6.13 4.45 -3.45
C SER A 36 -6.98 3.25 -3.06
N PHE A 37 -8.28 3.26 -3.42
CA PHE A 37 -9.18 2.14 -3.17
C PHE A 37 -8.77 0.88 -3.95
N THR A 38 -8.26 1.05 -5.17
CA THR A 38 -7.71 -0.04 -5.98
C THR A 38 -6.44 -0.62 -5.37
N ILE A 39 -5.55 0.19 -4.77
CA ILE A 39 -4.31 -0.31 -4.16
C ILE A 39 -4.58 -0.95 -2.79
N VAL A 40 -5.42 -0.37 -1.94
CA VAL A 40 -5.87 -0.99 -0.69
C VAL A 40 -6.56 -2.32 -0.94
N SER A 41 -7.25 -2.45 -2.04
CA SER A 41 -7.82 -3.67 -2.63
C SER A 41 -8.12 -4.79 -1.64
N ILE A 42 -9.31 -4.75 -1.06
CA ILE A 42 -9.79 -5.80 -0.14
C ILE A 42 -9.90 -7.18 -0.80
N LEU A 43 -10.11 -7.24 -2.14
CA LEU A 43 -10.08 -8.47 -2.93
C LEU A 43 -8.65 -8.95 -3.25
N THR A 44 -7.62 -8.12 -3.00
CA THR A 44 -6.21 -8.48 -3.18
C THR A 44 -5.57 -8.78 -1.82
N GLY A 45 -5.27 -7.74 -1.05
CA GLY A 45 -4.63 -7.88 0.24
C GLY A 45 -5.45 -8.74 1.20
N GLY A 46 -6.78 -8.49 1.28
CA GLY A 46 -7.69 -9.26 2.14
C GLY A 46 -7.74 -10.75 1.83
N LEU A 47 -7.67 -11.15 0.55
CA LEU A 47 -7.71 -12.58 0.18
C LEU A 47 -6.31 -13.21 0.16
N ALA A 48 -5.31 -12.55 -0.43
CA ALA A 48 -3.97 -13.13 -0.59
C ALA A 48 -3.23 -13.25 0.76
N SER A 49 -3.40 -12.31 1.69
CA SER A 49 -2.80 -12.38 3.02
C SER A 49 -3.68 -13.02 4.09
N TYR A 50 -4.88 -13.52 3.72
CA TYR A 50 -5.83 -14.16 4.65
C TYR A 50 -5.18 -15.26 5.49
N GLY A 51 -4.35 -16.10 4.85
CA GLY A 51 -3.61 -17.17 5.53
C GLY A 51 -2.69 -16.67 6.64
N ILE A 52 -2.13 -15.47 6.53
CA ILE A 52 -1.29 -14.89 7.59
C ILE A 52 -2.11 -14.66 8.87
N GLY A 53 -3.29 -14.06 8.73
CA GLY A 53 -4.17 -13.84 9.86
C GLY A 53 -4.79 -15.11 10.42
N LEU A 54 -5.20 -16.05 9.54
CA LEU A 54 -5.81 -17.31 9.96
C LEU A 54 -4.81 -18.21 10.70
N ALA A 55 -3.57 -18.31 10.21
CA ALA A 55 -2.52 -19.08 10.87
C ALA A 55 -2.04 -18.43 12.18
N ASN A 56 -2.19 -17.10 12.32
CA ASN A 56 -1.79 -16.36 13.51
C ASN A 56 -3.04 -15.81 14.22
N GLY A 57 -3.46 -16.47 15.29
CA GLY A 57 -4.63 -16.13 16.09
C GLY A 57 -5.94 -16.76 15.63
N GLY A 58 -6.09 -17.20 14.36
CA GLY A 58 -7.28 -17.90 13.89
C GLY A 58 -8.46 -16.99 13.48
N PRO A 59 -9.70 -17.52 13.46
CA PRO A 59 -10.91 -16.77 13.11
C PRO A 59 -11.11 -15.49 13.91
N ILE A 60 -10.72 -15.46 15.20
CA ILE A 60 -10.80 -14.28 16.06
C ILE A 60 -9.99 -13.08 15.47
N THR A 61 -8.90 -13.35 14.77
CA THR A 61 -8.09 -12.30 14.12
C THR A 61 -8.85 -11.67 12.96
N MET A 62 -9.65 -12.45 12.24
CA MET A 62 -10.51 -11.93 11.19
C MET A 62 -11.64 -11.07 11.76
N ALA A 63 -12.29 -11.57 12.82
CA ALA A 63 -13.46 -10.93 13.40
C ALA A 63 -13.11 -9.63 14.16
N TRP A 64 -12.03 -9.60 14.92
CA TRP A 64 -11.68 -8.45 15.78
C TRP A 64 -10.46 -7.68 15.29
N GLY A 65 -9.51 -8.35 14.63
CA GLY A 65 -8.30 -7.72 14.12
C GLY A 65 -8.59 -6.73 13.00
N TRP A 66 -9.49 -7.07 12.07
CA TRP A 66 -9.88 -6.16 10.99
C TRP A 66 -10.51 -4.85 11.48
N PRO A 67 -11.53 -4.84 12.36
CA PRO A 67 -12.07 -3.60 12.94
C PRO A 67 -11.04 -2.81 13.72
N LEU A 68 -10.20 -3.48 14.53
CA LEU A 68 -9.14 -2.82 15.31
C LEU A 68 -8.17 -2.06 14.39
N VAL A 69 -7.64 -2.75 13.38
CA VAL A 69 -6.71 -2.16 12.41
C VAL A 69 -7.38 -1.04 11.62
N SER A 70 -8.65 -1.23 11.20
CA SER A 70 -9.41 -0.20 10.47
C SER A 70 -9.51 1.12 11.23
N VAL A 71 -9.82 1.05 12.52
CA VAL A 71 -9.90 2.24 13.39
C VAL A 71 -8.53 2.90 13.55
N MET A 72 -7.48 2.11 13.78
CA MET A 72 -6.14 2.65 13.97
C MET A 72 -5.56 3.26 12.69
N VAL A 73 -5.80 2.62 11.55
CA VAL A 73 -5.41 3.15 10.23
C VAL A 73 -6.19 4.42 9.90
N LEU A 74 -7.44 4.54 10.34
CA LEU A 74 -8.22 5.77 10.15
C LEU A 74 -7.55 6.96 10.88
N PHE A 75 -6.99 6.78 12.08
CA PHE A 75 -6.22 7.83 12.75
C PHE A 75 -4.98 8.24 11.92
N VAL A 76 -4.28 7.27 11.35
CA VAL A 76 -3.13 7.55 10.46
C VAL A 76 -3.60 8.31 9.22
N GLY A 77 -4.65 7.83 8.55
CA GLY A 77 -5.21 8.45 7.35
C GLY A 77 -5.73 9.87 7.58
N LEU A 78 -6.38 10.14 8.72
CA LEU A 78 -6.83 11.48 9.09
C LEU A 78 -5.64 12.45 9.26
N ALA A 79 -4.58 12.01 9.93
CA ALA A 79 -3.37 12.83 10.07
C ALA A 79 -2.69 13.10 8.71
N MET A 80 -2.64 12.10 7.82
CA MET A 80 -2.09 12.25 6.47
C MET A 80 -2.99 13.11 5.57
N ALA A 81 -4.30 13.04 5.72
CA ALA A 81 -5.24 13.86 4.96
C ALA A 81 -5.05 15.37 5.22
N GLU A 82 -4.72 15.76 6.46
CA GLU A 82 -4.36 17.15 6.79
C GLU A 82 -3.09 17.60 6.04
N LEU A 83 -2.08 16.74 5.99
CA LEU A 83 -0.84 17.00 5.26
C LEU A 83 -1.06 17.06 3.74
N ALA A 84 -1.83 16.13 3.18
CA ALA A 84 -2.16 16.10 1.76
C ALA A 84 -2.95 17.35 1.32
N SER A 85 -3.83 17.85 2.18
CA SER A 85 -4.58 19.09 1.93
C SER A 85 -3.70 20.34 1.99
N ALA A 86 -2.76 20.37 2.91
CA ALA A 86 -1.82 21.48 3.04
C ALA A 86 -0.81 21.53 1.88
N TYR A 87 -0.34 20.36 1.45
CA TYR A 87 0.77 20.20 0.50
C TYR A 87 0.42 19.19 -0.61
N PRO A 88 -0.44 19.55 -1.58
CA PRO A 88 -0.89 18.65 -2.64
C PRO A 88 0.14 18.52 -3.76
N THR A 89 1.24 17.80 -3.50
CA THR A 89 2.32 17.51 -4.46
C THR A 89 2.46 16.00 -4.68
N SER A 90 2.89 15.58 -5.88
CA SER A 90 3.15 14.15 -6.18
C SER A 90 4.29 13.54 -5.35
N GLY A 91 5.15 14.38 -4.78
CA GLY A 91 6.15 13.95 -3.82
C GLY A 91 5.56 13.43 -2.51
N GLY A 92 4.33 13.86 -2.17
CA GLY A 92 3.59 13.37 -1.00
C GLY A 92 4.43 13.38 0.27
N LEU A 93 4.52 12.23 0.91
CA LEU A 93 5.22 12.00 2.18
C LEU A 93 6.64 12.57 2.22
N TYR A 94 7.42 12.33 1.16
CA TYR A 94 8.76 12.83 1.00
C TYR A 94 8.79 14.36 1.07
N TRP A 95 7.90 14.99 0.31
CA TRP A 95 7.82 16.43 0.22
C TRP A 95 7.40 17.05 1.57
N TRP A 96 6.38 16.48 2.20
CA TRP A 96 5.89 16.92 3.52
C TRP A 96 6.98 16.86 4.59
N ALA A 97 7.74 15.76 4.62
CA ALA A 97 8.85 15.60 5.55
C ALA A 97 10.00 16.60 5.28
N SER A 98 10.27 16.87 4.00
CA SER A 98 11.30 17.86 3.62
C SER A 98 10.90 19.27 4.04
N GLU A 99 9.66 19.66 3.80
CA GLU A 99 9.15 21.00 4.14
C GLU A 99 9.11 21.22 5.65
N LEU A 100 8.65 20.22 6.40
CA LEU A 100 8.49 20.33 7.83
C LEU A 100 9.78 20.08 8.62
N GLY A 101 10.69 19.25 8.14
CA GLY A 101 11.86 18.82 8.89
C GLY A 101 13.20 19.10 8.21
N GLY A 102 13.16 19.56 6.97
CA GLY A 102 14.35 19.80 6.16
C GLY A 102 14.86 18.55 5.42
N PRO A 103 15.99 18.69 4.69
CA PRO A 103 16.44 17.68 3.73
C PRO A 103 16.69 16.29 4.31
N VAL A 104 17.20 16.18 5.54
CA VAL A 104 17.48 14.88 6.17
C VAL A 104 16.20 14.06 6.38
N TRP A 105 15.14 14.70 6.87
CA TRP A 105 13.85 14.04 7.09
C TRP A 105 13.19 13.63 5.77
N GLY A 106 13.27 14.52 4.76
CA GLY A 106 12.80 14.18 3.41
C GLY A 106 13.59 13.03 2.79
N TRP A 107 14.92 13.00 2.95
CA TRP A 107 15.76 11.91 2.46
C TRP A 107 15.31 10.54 2.97
N PHE A 108 15.25 10.39 4.30
CA PHE A 108 14.85 9.11 4.88
C PHE A 108 13.40 8.75 4.58
N THR A 109 12.47 9.69 4.66
CA THR A 109 11.06 9.46 4.32
C THR A 109 10.91 9.00 2.86
N GLY A 110 11.61 9.67 1.93
CA GLY A 110 11.56 9.31 0.51
C GLY A 110 12.08 7.91 0.24
N TRP A 111 13.18 7.51 0.88
CA TRP A 111 13.72 6.17 0.72
C TRP A 111 12.88 5.10 1.38
N PHE A 112 12.33 5.33 2.59
CA PHE A 112 11.36 4.40 3.20
C PHE A 112 10.13 4.22 2.32
N ASN A 113 9.59 5.31 1.78
CA ASN A 113 8.45 5.26 0.89
C ASN A 113 8.78 4.49 -0.41
N LEU A 114 9.92 4.77 -1.05
CA LEU A 114 10.32 4.09 -2.28
C LEU A 114 10.48 2.58 -2.08
N ILE A 115 11.14 2.16 -1.00
CA ILE A 115 11.32 0.74 -0.68
C ILE A 115 9.97 0.09 -0.38
N GLY A 116 9.13 0.76 0.41
CA GLY A 116 7.78 0.30 0.70
C GLY A 116 6.93 0.14 -0.57
N GLN A 117 6.98 1.10 -1.49
CA GLN A 117 6.26 1.06 -2.76
C GLN A 117 6.76 -0.07 -3.69
N ILE A 118 8.08 -0.31 -3.74
CA ILE A 118 8.64 -1.44 -4.49
C ILE A 118 8.19 -2.77 -3.88
N ALA A 119 8.24 -2.90 -2.56
CA ALA A 119 7.88 -4.12 -1.86
C ALA A 119 6.37 -4.41 -1.96
N VAL A 120 5.51 -3.40 -1.84
CA VAL A 120 4.07 -3.58 -1.99
C VAL A 120 3.70 -3.96 -3.43
N THR A 121 4.32 -3.35 -4.43
CA THR A 121 4.13 -3.71 -5.84
C THR A 121 4.54 -5.17 -6.08
N ALA A 122 5.69 -5.58 -5.58
CA ALA A 122 6.17 -6.96 -5.69
C ALA A 122 5.21 -7.96 -5.04
N ALA A 123 4.76 -7.69 -3.80
CA ALA A 123 3.85 -8.57 -3.08
C ALA A 123 2.46 -8.65 -3.73
N ILE A 124 1.91 -7.53 -4.21
CA ILE A 124 0.62 -7.51 -4.93
C ILE A 124 0.70 -8.34 -6.21
N ASP A 125 1.72 -8.13 -7.05
CA ASP A 125 1.83 -8.83 -8.33
C ASP A 125 2.16 -10.32 -8.13
N TYR A 126 2.86 -10.67 -7.07
CA TYR A 126 3.05 -12.09 -6.70
C TYR A 126 1.74 -12.73 -6.23
N GLY A 127 0.95 -12.03 -5.42
CA GLY A 127 -0.40 -12.44 -5.07
C GLY A 127 -1.29 -12.61 -6.31
N ALA A 128 -1.23 -11.64 -7.24
CA ALA A 128 -1.94 -11.73 -8.53
C ALA A 128 -1.52 -12.97 -9.34
N ALA A 129 -0.24 -13.33 -9.32
CA ALA A 129 0.25 -14.53 -9.99
C ALA A 129 -0.33 -15.81 -9.36
N ILE A 130 -0.43 -15.89 -8.04
CA ILE A 130 -1.03 -17.04 -7.35
C ILE A 130 -2.47 -17.25 -7.80
N PHE A 131 -3.31 -16.22 -7.73
CA PHE A 131 -4.71 -16.33 -8.13
C PHE A 131 -4.88 -16.51 -9.64
N THR A 132 -4.04 -15.89 -10.46
CA THR A 132 -4.06 -16.09 -11.92
C THR A 132 -3.70 -17.55 -12.27
N THR A 133 -2.71 -18.13 -11.61
CA THR A 133 -2.34 -19.54 -11.79
C THR A 133 -3.49 -20.46 -11.42
N ALA A 134 -4.17 -20.20 -10.29
CA ALA A 134 -5.36 -20.96 -9.90
C ALA A 134 -6.48 -20.87 -10.94
N VAL A 135 -6.76 -19.66 -11.46
CA VAL A 135 -7.75 -19.46 -12.53
C VAL A 135 -7.39 -20.24 -13.80
N LEU A 136 -6.12 -20.18 -14.24
CA LEU A 136 -5.66 -20.89 -15.44
C LEU A 136 -5.89 -22.40 -15.31
N ASN A 137 -5.57 -22.97 -14.15
CA ASN A 137 -5.81 -24.39 -13.89
C ASN A 137 -7.31 -24.75 -13.89
N VAL A 138 -8.17 -23.90 -13.28
CA VAL A 138 -9.64 -24.11 -13.28
C VAL A 138 -10.23 -24.10 -14.70
N ILE A 139 -9.70 -23.27 -15.60
CA ILE A 139 -10.17 -23.21 -17.01
C ILE A 139 -9.49 -24.24 -17.92
N GLY A 140 -8.67 -25.14 -17.36
CA GLY A 140 -8.04 -26.25 -18.09
C GLY A 140 -6.71 -25.93 -18.76
N ILE A 141 -6.08 -24.80 -18.41
CA ILE A 141 -4.72 -24.44 -18.83
C ILE A 141 -3.78 -24.80 -17.68
N ASP A 142 -3.32 -26.05 -17.67
CA ASP A 142 -2.41 -26.53 -16.65
C ASP A 142 -0.99 -26.01 -16.91
N ILE A 143 -0.60 -24.99 -16.12
CA ILE A 143 0.75 -24.42 -16.08
C ILE A 143 1.53 -24.85 -14.83
N GLY A 144 0.93 -25.75 -14.03
CA GLY A 144 1.41 -26.10 -12.70
C GLY A 144 1.05 -25.07 -11.65
N THR A 145 1.23 -25.44 -10.39
CA THR A 145 1.05 -24.57 -9.21
C THR A 145 2.35 -24.40 -8.44
N ASP A 146 3.44 -24.86 -9.02
CA ASP A 146 4.74 -24.78 -8.39
C ASP A 146 5.27 -23.33 -8.38
N ARG A 147 6.25 -23.09 -7.57
CA ARG A 147 6.87 -21.79 -7.38
C ARG A 147 7.39 -21.18 -8.69
N THR A 148 7.92 -22.01 -9.60
CA THR A 148 8.46 -21.55 -10.87
C THR A 148 7.35 -21.03 -11.79
N ALA A 149 6.24 -21.75 -11.87
CA ALA A 149 5.06 -21.32 -12.63
C ALA A 149 4.52 -20.00 -12.10
N ILE A 150 4.33 -19.87 -10.78
CA ILE A 150 3.88 -18.61 -10.14
C ILE A 150 4.84 -17.46 -10.43
N PHE A 151 6.17 -17.69 -10.34
CA PHE A 151 7.17 -16.64 -10.61
C PHE A 151 7.21 -16.21 -12.09
N LEU A 152 6.98 -17.13 -13.01
CA LEU A 152 6.85 -16.80 -14.44
C LEU A 152 5.61 -15.97 -14.72
N VAL A 153 4.46 -16.34 -14.14
CA VAL A 153 3.21 -15.56 -14.23
C VAL A 153 3.40 -14.18 -13.61
N PHE A 154 4.02 -14.08 -12.45
CA PHE A 154 4.40 -12.82 -11.82
C PHE A 154 5.22 -11.93 -12.76
N THR A 155 6.22 -12.50 -13.42
CA THR A 155 7.07 -11.77 -14.36
C THR A 155 6.26 -11.21 -15.55
N VAL A 156 5.36 -12.01 -16.10
CA VAL A 156 4.47 -11.60 -17.21
C VAL A 156 3.52 -10.49 -16.76
N ILE A 157 2.91 -10.61 -15.57
CA ILE A 157 2.02 -9.60 -14.99
C ILE A 157 2.77 -8.27 -14.81
N LEU A 158 3.97 -8.30 -14.25
CA LEU A 158 4.76 -7.11 -13.99
C LEU A 158 5.17 -6.39 -15.30
N ILE A 159 5.52 -7.15 -16.35
CA ILE A 159 5.77 -6.60 -17.69
C ILE A 159 4.50 -5.97 -18.27
N LEU A 160 3.35 -6.64 -18.15
CA LEU A 160 2.05 -6.11 -18.59
C LEU A 160 1.72 -4.78 -17.90
N HIS A 161 1.89 -4.71 -16.58
CA HIS A 161 1.66 -3.49 -15.81
C HIS A 161 2.62 -2.36 -16.24
N ALA A 162 3.89 -2.66 -16.50
CA ALA A 162 4.84 -1.68 -17.01
C ALA A 162 4.42 -1.13 -18.38
N VAL A 163 4.04 -2.00 -19.32
CA VAL A 163 3.60 -1.62 -20.67
C VAL A 163 2.33 -0.76 -20.59
N LEU A 164 1.31 -1.19 -19.85
CA LEU A 164 0.06 -0.45 -19.73
C LEU A 164 0.26 0.92 -19.09
N ASN A 165 1.10 1.02 -18.05
CA ASN A 165 1.43 2.30 -17.42
C ASN A 165 2.18 3.26 -18.35
N ALA A 166 2.91 2.76 -19.33
CA ALA A 166 3.61 3.59 -20.30
C ALA A 166 2.69 4.24 -21.36
N ILE A 167 1.43 3.80 -21.50
CA ILE A 167 0.50 4.27 -22.54
C ILE A 167 0.04 5.72 -22.29
N GLY A 168 -0.40 6.04 -21.07
CA GLY A 168 -0.80 7.42 -20.77
C GLY A 168 -1.71 7.58 -19.52
N PRO A 169 -1.79 8.81 -18.97
CA PRO A 169 -2.49 9.08 -17.71
C PRO A 169 -4.01 8.92 -17.84
N HIS A 170 -4.58 9.19 -19.02
CA HIS A 170 -6.02 9.01 -19.25
C HIS A 170 -6.43 7.54 -19.13
N LEU A 171 -5.66 6.62 -19.73
CA LEU A 171 -5.90 5.19 -19.60
C LEU A 171 -5.81 4.75 -18.13
N SER A 172 -4.84 5.30 -17.39
CA SER A 172 -4.69 4.99 -15.95
C SER A 172 -5.92 5.43 -15.15
N ALA A 173 -6.47 6.61 -15.41
CA ALA A 173 -7.70 7.07 -14.76
C ALA A 173 -8.89 6.15 -15.07
N VAL A 174 -9.07 5.77 -16.34
CA VAL A 174 -10.15 4.85 -16.76
C VAL A 174 -10.02 3.49 -16.10
N ILE A 175 -8.83 2.87 -16.13
CA ILE A 175 -8.59 1.56 -15.51
C ILE A 175 -8.89 1.63 -14.00
N ASN A 176 -8.43 2.65 -13.30
CA ASN A 176 -8.70 2.78 -11.86
C ASN A 176 -10.19 3.01 -11.55
N ASN A 177 -10.90 3.77 -12.38
CA ASN A 177 -12.35 3.95 -12.22
C ASN A 177 -13.12 2.64 -12.43
N VAL A 178 -12.76 1.86 -13.45
CA VAL A 178 -13.33 0.52 -13.70
C VAL A 178 -13.01 -0.41 -12.54
N SER A 179 -11.77 -0.38 -12.06
CA SER A 179 -11.33 -1.16 -10.92
C SER A 179 -12.14 -0.89 -9.65
N ALA A 180 -12.42 0.39 -9.34
CA ALA A 180 -13.23 0.74 -8.16
C ALA A 180 -14.61 0.06 -8.21
N TRP A 181 -15.29 0.11 -9.37
CA TRP A 181 -16.58 -0.58 -9.55
C TRP A 181 -16.45 -2.10 -9.54
N TRP A 182 -15.35 -2.65 -10.09
CA TRP A 182 -15.05 -4.07 -10.02
C TRP A 182 -14.91 -4.56 -8.58
N HIS A 183 -14.21 -3.79 -7.73
CA HIS A 183 -14.07 -4.13 -6.32
C HIS A 183 -15.40 -4.08 -5.58
N VAL A 184 -16.21 -3.04 -5.78
CA VAL A 184 -17.53 -2.94 -5.14
C VAL A 184 -18.45 -4.09 -5.58
N GLY A 185 -18.54 -4.32 -6.88
CA GLY A 185 -19.35 -5.41 -7.42
C GLY A 185 -18.82 -6.79 -7.04
N GLY A 186 -17.51 -6.98 -7.11
CA GLY A 186 -16.85 -8.22 -6.74
C GLY A 186 -17.07 -8.60 -5.28
N VAL A 187 -16.90 -7.64 -4.35
CA VAL A 187 -17.19 -7.88 -2.92
C VAL A 187 -18.64 -8.25 -2.71
N ALA A 188 -19.57 -7.55 -3.35
CA ALA A 188 -21.00 -7.89 -3.24
C ALA A 188 -21.28 -9.33 -3.72
N ILE A 189 -20.67 -9.73 -4.85
CA ILE A 189 -20.80 -11.11 -5.36
C ILE A 189 -20.19 -12.12 -4.39
N PHE A 190 -18.99 -11.87 -3.85
CA PHE A 190 -18.37 -12.73 -2.84
C PHE A 190 -19.26 -12.92 -1.62
N VAL A 191 -19.77 -11.82 -1.05
CA VAL A 191 -20.63 -11.87 0.14
C VAL A 191 -21.93 -12.63 -0.13
N ILE A 192 -22.57 -12.39 -1.28
CA ILE A 192 -23.82 -13.08 -1.65
C ILE A 192 -23.56 -14.56 -1.92
N VAL A 193 -22.53 -14.88 -2.71
CA VAL A 193 -22.26 -16.29 -3.09
C VAL A 193 -21.81 -17.09 -1.89
N LEU A 194 -20.91 -16.58 -1.06
CA LEU A 194 -20.49 -17.29 0.16
C LEU A 194 -21.60 -17.32 1.22
N GLY A 195 -22.38 -16.24 1.35
CA GLY A 195 -23.45 -16.17 2.32
C GLY A 195 -24.64 -17.09 2.03
N PHE A 196 -24.92 -17.40 0.76
CA PHE A 196 -26.09 -18.20 0.37
C PHE A 196 -25.74 -19.46 -0.41
N GLY A 197 -24.57 -19.57 -1.00
CA GLY A 197 -24.13 -20.66 -1.87
C GLY A 197 -23.14 -21.63 -1.25
N ALA A 198 -22.52 -21.29 -0.13
CA ALA A 198 -21.60 -22.19 0.55
C ALA A 198 -22.34 -23.42 1.11
N SER A 199 -21.73 -24.59 0.95
CA SER A 199 -22.27 -25.88 1.39
C SER A 199 -22.36 -26.00 2.91
N HIS A 200 -21.58 -25.21 3.63
CA HIS A 200 -21.51 -25.17 5.10
C HIS A 200 -21.22 -23.74 5.58
N HIS A 201 -21.75 -23.42 6.75
CA HIS A 201 -21.42 -22.19 7.45
C HIS A 201 -20.99 -22.50 8.87
N GLN A 202 -19.89 -21.90 9.29
CA GLN A 202 -19.42 -21.98 10.66
C GLN A 202 -20.37 -21.22 11.60
N SER A 203 -20.40 -21.65 12.85
CA SER A 203 -21.20 -20.96 13.88
C SER A 203 -20.65 -19.56 14.19
N VAL A 204 -21.51 -18.67 14.71
CA VAL A 204 -21.07 -17.35 15.20
C VAL A 204 -20.01 -17.51 16.29
N GLY A 205 -20.18 -18.49 17.20
CA GLY A 205 -19.18 -18.80 18.21
C GLY A 205 -17.80 -19.10 17.60
N PHE A 206 -17.74 -19.96 16.57
CA PHE A 206 -16.50 -20.27 15.87
C PHE A 206 -15.83 -19.00 15.33
N VAL A 207 -16.56 -18.16 14.59
CA VAL A 207 -15.98 -16.98 13.96
C VAL A 207 -15.44 -15.95 14.96
N PHE A 208 -16.12 -15.76 16.09
CA PHE A 208 -15.79 -14.71 17.04
C PHE A 208 -14.96 -15.16 18.25
N THR A 209 -14.78 -16.47 18.46
CA THR A 209 -14.08 -16.98 19.65
C THR A 209 -13.05 -18.08 19.36
N GLU A 210 -13.08 -18.70 18.16
CA GLU A 210 -12.10 -19.74 17.83
C GLU A 210 -10.73 -19.12 17.59
N THR A 211 -9.71 -19.76 18.18
CA THR A 211 -8.34 -19.28 18.20
C THR A 211 -7.36 -20.30 17.68
N VAL A 212 -6.30 -19.82 17.04
CA VAL A 212 -5.13 -20.61 16.64
C VAL A 212 -3.91 -20.05 17.34
N ASP A 213 -3.26 -20.85 18.16
CA ASP A 213 -2.02 -20.48 18.80
C ASP A 213 -0.83 -20.96 17.96
N ASN A 214 -0.24 -20.05 17.22
CA ASN A 214 1.00 -20.27 16.47
C ASN A 214 2.21 -19.65 17.19
N SER A 215 2.02 -19.19 18.43
CA SER A 215 3.09 -18.60 19.23
C SER A 215 3.96 -19.68 19.88
N ALA A 216 4.67 -20.43 19.09
CA ALA A 216 5.71 -21.34 19.57
C ALA A 216 6.85 -20.64 20.36
N VAL A 217 6.73 -19.32 20.54
CA VAL A 217 7.70 -18.50 21.29
C VAL A 217 7.62 -18.70 22.81
N GLY A 218 6.65 -19.49 23.29
CA GLY A 218 6.42 -19.65 24.74
C GLY A 218 6.10 -18.33 25.47
N PHE A 219 5.89 -17.26 24.72
CA PHE A 219 5.65 -15.90 25.21
C PHE A 219 4.36 -15.34 24.63
N GLY A 220 3.38 -15.14 25.49
CA GLY A 220 2.15 -14.45 25.13
C GLY A 220 1.01 -15.28 24.53
N GLY A 221 1.24 -16.54 24.13
CA GLY A 221 0.20 -17.47 23.63
C GLY A 221 -0.68 -16.85 22.52
N VAL A 222 -1.97 -17.19 22.53
CA VAL A 222 -2.97 -16.72 21.56
C VAL A 222 -2.99 -15.19 21.39
N ALA A 223 -2.74 -14.42 22.46
CA ALA A 223 -2.73 -12.96 22.38
C ALA A 223 -1.58 -12.45 21.50
N PHE A 224 -0.41 -13.06 21.58
CA PHE A 224 0.72 -12.70 20.73
C PHE A 224 0.49 -13.16 19.28
N SER A 225 -0.04 -14.37 19.07
CA SER A 225 -0.44 -14.84 17.75
C SER A 225 -1.47 -13.90 17.11
N PHE A 226 -2.50 -13.49 17.86
CA PHE A 226 -3.47 -12.49 17.38
C PHE A 226 -2.81 -11.20 16.92
N LEU A 227 -1.85 -10.67 17.70
CA LEU A 227 -1.13 -9.45 17.30
C LEU A 227 -0.31 -9.64 16.03
N LEU A 228 0.39 -10.75 15.87
CA LEU A 228 1.10 -11.08 14.61
C LEU A 228 0.13 -11.21 13.42
N GLY A 229 -1.03 -11.80 13.65
CA GLY A 229 -2.08 -11.95 12.64
C GLY A 229 -2.66 -10.61 12.12
N LEU A 230 -2.50 -9.51 12.89
CA LEU A 230 -2.91 -8.17 12.44
C LEU A 230 -2.18 -7.73 11.16
N LEU A 231 -1.05 -8.35 10.81
CA LEU A 231 -0.34 -8.08 9.56
C LEU A 231 -1.25 -8.26 8.33
N HIS A 232 -2.18 -9.22 8.36
CA HIS A 232 -3.19 -9.41 7.32
C HIS A 232 -3.98 -8.13 7.03
N ALA A 233 -4.63 -7.55 8.03
CA ALA A 233 -5.40 -6.32 7.87
C ALA A 233 -4.48 -5.12 7.64
N GLN A 234 -3.37 -5.02 8.36
CA GLN A 234 -2.45 -3.88 8.29
C GLN A 234 -1.78 -3.77 6.92
N TYR A 235 -1.38 -4.89 6.31
CA TYR A 235 -0.88 -4.92 4.94
C TYR A 235 -1.97 -4.53 3.95
N THR A 236 -3.18 -5.06 4.08
CA THR A 236 -4.30 -4.73 3.19
C THR A 236 -4.61 -3.24 3.20
N PHE A 237 -4.50 -2.57 4.35
CA PHE A 237 -4.68 -1.12 4.46
C PHE A 237 -3.43 -0.30 4.10
N THR A 238 -2.52 -0.78 3.27
CA THR A 238 -1.44 0.03 2.68
C THR A 238 -1.87 0.63 1.34
N GLY A 239 -1.30 1.77 0.95
CA GLY A 239 -1.48 2.36 -0.38
C GLY A 239 -2.56 3.45 -0.49
N TYR A 240 -3.23 3.84 0.61
CA TYR A 240 -4.16 4.99 0.59
C TYR A 240 -3.44 6.33 0.38
N ASP A 241 -2.13 6.40 0.51
CA ASP A 241 -1.26 7.52 0.16
C ASP A 241 -1.17 7.77 -1.35
N ALA A 242 -1.60 6.84 -2.20
CA ALA A 242 -1.65 7.01 -3.65
C ALA A 242 -2.46 8.25 -4.07
N SER A 243 -3.52 8.58 -3.32
CA SER A 243 -4.28 9.82 -3.52
C SER A 243 -3.40 11.07 -3.42
N ALA A 244 -2.40 11.09 -2.53
CA ALA A 244 -1.45 12.18 -2.41
C ALA A 244 -0.45 12.17 -3.58
N HIS A 245 0.07 11.02 -3.98
CA HIS A 245 1.00 10.90 -5.11
C HIS A 245 0.38 11.30 -6.46
N MET A 246 -0.94 11.26 -6.58
CA MET A 246 -1.68 11.70 -7.77
C MET A 246 -2.14 13.17 -7.71
N SER A 247 -1.74 13.94 -6.71
CA SER A 247 -2.21 15.33 -6.50
C SER A 247 -1.93 16.25 -7.69
N GLU A 248 -0.76 16.16 -8.32
CA GLU A 248 -0.40 16.99 -9.48
C GLU A 248 -1.21 16.62 -10.75
N GLU A 249 -1.80 15.43 -10.80
CA GLU A 249 -2.66 14.98 -11.91
C GLU A 249 -4.17 15.19 -11.59
N THR A 250 -4.54 15.60 -10.37
CA THR A 250 -5.93 15.67 -9.87
C THR A 250 -6.43 17.11 -9.80
N HIS A 251 -7.70 17.33 -10.17
CA HIS A 251 -8.40 18.61 -10.00
C HIS A 251 -8.83 18.81 -8.54
N ASP A 252 -8.76 20.06 -8.04
CA ASP A 252 -9.02 20.45 -6.64
C ASP A 252 -8.25 19.56 -5.65
N ALA A 253 -6.97 19.33 -5.93
CA ALA A 253 -6.14 18.34 -5.26
C ALA A 253 -6.09 18.53 -3.74
N ALA A 254 -6.07 19.78 -3.25
CA ALA A 254 -6.02 20.09 -1.83
C ALA A 254 -7.25 19.56 -1.04
N ARG A 255 -8.39 19.37 -1.67
CA ARG A 255 -9.58 18.76 -1.05
C ARG A 255 -9.77 17.32 -1.44
N THR A 256 -9.52 17.00 -2.70
CA THR A 256 -9.80 15.66 -3.24
C THR A 256 -8.82 14.61 -2.74
N ALA A 257 -7.52 14.92 -2.61
CA ALA A 257 -6.53 13.99 -2.06
C ALA A 257 -6.83 13.64 -0.60
N ALA A 258 -7.17 14.63 0.24
CA ALA A 258 -7.55 14.39 1.63
C ALA A 258 -8.79 13.47 1.74
N LYS A 259 -9.84 13.75 0.95
CA LYS A 259 -11.05 12.92 0.92
C LYS A 259 -10.78 11.54 0.33
N GLY A 260 -9.91 11.44 -0.68
CA GLY A 260 -9.49 10.19 -1.29
C GLY A 260 -8.88 9.24 -0.26
N ILE A 261 -7.95 9.73 0.56
CA ILE A 261 -7.33 8.97 1.65
C ILE A 261 -8.40 8.46 2.64
N ILE A 262 -9.23 9.36 3.17
CA ILE A 262 -10.23 9.02 4.21
C ILE A 262 -11.28 8.06 3.66
N ASN A 263 -11.86 8.36 2.51
CA ASN A 263 -12.93 7.55 1.93
C ASN A 263 -12.43 6.14 1.58
N THR A 264 -11.19 6.02 1.09
CA THR A 264 -10.57 4.72 0.83
C THR A 264 -10.54 3.87 2.09
N ILE A 265 -10.07 4.42 3.21
CA ILE A 265 -9.99 3.67 4.47
C ILE A 265 -11.39 3.28 4.96
N VAL A 266 -12.34 4.21 4.98
CA VAL A 266 -13.70 3.96 5.48
C VAL A 266 -14.44 2.93 4.63
N VAL A 267 -14.40 3.07 3.30
CA VAL A 267 -15.07 2.12 2.40
C VAL A 267 -14.43 0.72 2.51
N SER A 268 -13.09 0.66 2.53
CA SER A 268 -12.38 -0.61 2.66
C SER A 268 -12.59 -1.26 4.03
N ALA A 269 -12.73 -0.48 5.11
CA ALA A 269 -13.02 -0.99 6.44
C ALA A 269 -14.35 -1.76 6.46
N VAL A 270 -15.42 -1.16 5.92
CA VAL A 270 -16.75 -1.75 5.93
C VAL A 270 -16.86 -2.90 4.92
N ALA A 271 -16.51 -2.64 3.65
CA ALA A 271 -16.65 -3.64 2.60
C ALA A 271 -15.69 -4.83 2.81
N GLY A 272 -14.47 -4.56 3.29
CA GLY A 272 -13.49 -5.60 3.61
C GLY A 272 -13.91 -6.45 4.80
N TYR A 273 -14.53 -5.85 5.83
CA TYR A 273 -15.06 -6.63 6.95
C TYR A 273 -16.14 -7.60 6.49
N LEU A 274 -17.07 -7.14 5.65
CA LEU A 274 -18.10 -8.02 5.10
C LEU A 274 -17.51 -9.17 4.28
N LEU A 275 -16.51 -8.88 3.44
CA LEU A 275 -15.80 -9.88 2.65
C LEU A 275 -15.11 -10.92 3.54
N ILE A 276 -14.30 -10.45 4.50
CA ILE A 276 -13.51 -11.32 5.38
C ILE A 276 -14.44 -12.19 6.25
N MET A 277 -15.54 -11.61 6.75
CA MET A 277 -16.56 -12.40 7.47
C MET A 277 -17.18 -13.46 6.59
N ALA A 278 -17.58 -13.13 5.35
CA ALA A 278 -18.15 -14.10 4.44
C ALA A 278 -17.20 -15.29 4.18
N VAL A 279 -15.91 -15.02 3.98
CA VAL A 279 -14.87 -16.06 3.81
C VAL A 279 -14.73 -16.88 5.09
N THR A 280 -14.69 -16.25 6.27
CA THR A 280 -14.48 -16.92 7.55
C THR A 280 -15.65 -17.80 7.93
N PHE A 281 -16.89 -17.35 7.68
CA PHE A 281 -18.06 -18.18 7.88
C PHE A 281 -18.13 -19.40 6.94
N ALA A 282 -17.52 -19.29 5.76
CA ALA A 282 -17.50 -20.36 4.75
C ALA A 282 -16.36 -21.37 4.92
N ILE A 283 -15.52 -21.29 5.94
CA ILE A 283 -14.44 -22.26 6.20
C ILE A 283 -15.04 -23.66 6.38
N PRO A 284 -14.74 -24.65 5.51
CA PRO A 284 -15.32 -25.99 5.65
C PRO A 284 -14.69 -26.76 6.83
N ASN A 285 -13.37 -26.70 6.95
CA ASN A 285 -12.59 -27.30 8.02
C ASN A 285 -11.36 -26.43 8.32
N LEU A 286 -11.17 -26.05 9.58
CA LEU A 286 -10.07 -25.16 9.96
C LEU A 286 -8.70 -25.83 9.85
N ASP A 287 -8.59 -27.10 10.28
CA ASP A 287 -7.32 -27.82 10.26
C ASP A 287 -6.84 -28.02 8.81
N ASP A 288 -7.75 -28.37 7.92
CA ASP A 288 -7.44 -28.51 6.49
C ASP A 288 -7.12 -27.15 5.83
N ALA A 289 -7.80 -26.07 6.24
CA ALA A 289 -7.50 -24.72 5.78
C ALA A 289 -6.15 -24.20 6.26
N LEU A 290 -5.61 -24.75 7.33
CA LEU A 290 -4.28 -24.42 7.88
C LEU A 290 -3.18 -25.36 7.40
N ASP A 291 -3.53 -26.53 6.85
CA ASP A 291 -2.58 -27.54 6.38
C ASP A 291 -2.01 -27.18 4.99
N PRO A 292 -0.70 -26.83 4.88
CA PRO A 292 -0.11 -26.47 3.60
C PRO A 292 -0.15 -27.57 2.53
N GLU A 293 -0.25 -28.85 2.93
CA GLU A 293 -0.37 -29.96 1.98
C GLU A 293 -1.77 -30.02 1.34
N LYS A 294 -2.81 -29.57 2.06
CA LYS A 294 -4.18 -29.56 1.58
C LYS A 294 -4.60 -28.26 0.92
N ASN A 295 -4.10 -27.13 1.42
CA ASN A 295 -4.46 -25.81 0.94
C ASN A 295 -3.45 -25.22 -0.06
N SER A 296 -2.39 -25.94 -0.40
CA SER A 296 -1.29 -25.49 -1.27
C SER A 296 -0.64 -24.15 -0.80
N GLY A 297 -0.76 -23.83 0.49
CA GLY A 297 -0.30 -22.59 1.11
C GLY A 297 -1.27 -21.38 0.95
N TYR A 298 -2.46 -21.59 0.38
CA TYR A 298 -3.42 -20.51 0.09
C TYR A 298 -4.83 -20.84 0.60
N PRO A 299 -5.12 -20.61 1.89
CA PRO A 299 -6.38 -20.98 2.54
C PRO A 299 -7.64 -20.50 1.82
N VAL A 300 -7.63 -19.30 1.23
CA VAL A 300 -8.82 -18.77 0.54
C VAL A 300 -9.17 -19.63 -0.69
N ILE A 301 -8.18 -20.07 -1.46
CA ILE A 301 -8.42 -20.93 -2.63
C ILE A 301 -9.05 -22.24 -2.17
N TYR A 302 -8.48 -22.88 -1.13
CA TYR A 302 -9.04 -24.07 -0.50
C TYR A 302 -10.50 -23.86 -0.04
N ILE A 303 -10.77 -22.74 0.65
CA ILE A 303 -12.13 -22.44 1.15
C ILE A 303 -13.11 -22.34 -0.04
N LEU A 304 -12.76 -21.61 -1.10
CA LEU A 304 -13.64 -21.45 -2.25
C LEU A 304 -13.90 -22.78 -2.97
N GLU A 305 -12.87 -23.61 -3.16
CA GLU A 305 -12.98 -24.88 -3.87
C GLU A 305 -13.76 -25.96 -3.08
N ASN A 306 -13.70 -25.92 -1.74
CA ASN A 306 -14.31 -26.92 -0.89
C ASN A 306 -15.66 -26.48 -0.27
N SER A 307 -16.00 -25.18 -0.31
CA SER A 307 -17.30 -24.68 0.16
C SER A 307 -18.31 -24.43 -0.96
N LEU A 308 -17.86 -24.32 -2.22
CA LEU A 308 -18.68 -23.98 -3.37
C LEU A 308 -18.59 -25.05 -4.47
N ASN A 309 -19.58 -25.06 -5.39
CA ASN A 309 -19.43 -25.83 -6.62
C ASN A 309 -18.41 -25.17 -7.56
N SER A 310 -17.91 -25.92 -8.55
CA SER A 310 -16.82 -25.49 -9.45
C SER A 310 -17.15 -24.21 -10.22
N PHE A 311 -18.42 -23.93 -10.55
CA PHE A 311 -18.81 -22.71 -11.26
C PHE A 311 -18.62 -21.47 -10.38
N TRP A 312 -19.15 -21.49 -9.15
CA TRP A 312 -19.05 -20.34 -8.24
C TRP A 312 -17.64 -20.14 -7.72
N SER A 313 -16.93 -21.23 -7.40
CA SER A 313 -15.52 -21.16 -7.01
C SER A 313 -14.69 -20.52 -8.13
N GLY A 314 -14.80 -21.01 -9.37
CA GLY A 314 -14.09 -20.45 -10.51
C GLY A 314 -14.43 -18.99 -10.78
N LEU A 315 -15.71 -18.60 -10.67
CA LEU A 315 -16.13 -17.21 -10.84
C LEU A 315 -15.51 -16.29 -9.79
N LEU A 316 -15.52 -16.68 -8.51
CA LEU A 316 -14.92 -15.87 -7.44
C LEU A 316 -13.40 -15.77 -7.60
N LEU A 317 -12.72 -16.83 -8.01
CA LEU A 317 -11.28 -16.80 -8.31
C LEU A 317 -10.96 -15.84 -9.46
N ILE A 318 -11.78 -15.82 -10.53
CA ILE A 318 -11.63 -14.87 -11.65
C ILE A 318 -11.82 -13.42 -11.16
N ILE A 319 -12.85 -13.17 -10.36
CA ILE A 319 -13.10 -11.84 -9.79
C ILE A 319 -11.90 -11.37 -8.96
N ALA A 320 -11.36 -12.24 -8.10
CA ALA A 320 -10.20 -11.95 -7.28
C ALA A 320 -8.94 -11.71 -8.13
N ALA A 321 -8.65 -12.57 -9.10
CA ALA A 321 -7.49 -12.43 -9.98
C ALA A 321 -7.52 -11.10 -10.75
N ILE A 322 -8.66 -10.73 -11.33
CA ILE A 322 -8.81 -9.45 -12.05
C ILE A 322 -8.66 -8.26 -11.10
N ALA A 323 -9.21 -8.33 -9.88
CA ALA A 323 -9.02 -7.28 -8.87
C ALA A 323 -7.54 -7.10 -8.50
N GLN A 324 -6.80 -8.21 -8.40
CA GLN A 324 -5.36 -8.17 -8.10
C GLN A 324 -4.54 -7.59 -9.26
N LEU A 325 -4.89 -7.89 -10.51
CA LEU A 325 -4.27 -7.25 -11.68
C LEU A 325 -4.52 -5.73 -11.68
N PHE A 326 -5.71 -5.27 -11.35
CA PHE A 326 -5.96 -3.84 -11.19
C PHE A 326 -5.13 -3.22 -10.06
N CYS A 327 -5.02 -3.90 -8.93
CA CYS A 327 -4.26 -3.45 -7.77
C CYS A 327 -2.77 -3.26 -8.11
N GLY A 328 -2.13 -4.25 -8.73
CA GLY A 328 -0.73 -4.17 -9.14
C GLY A 328 -0.50 -3.08 -10.19
N TYR A 329 -1.41 -2.94 -11.16
CA TYR A 329 -1.35 -1.84 -12.12
C TYR A 329 -1.36 -0.47 -11.42
N ALA A 330 -2.28 -0.25 -10.47
CA ALA A 330 -2.40 0.99 -9.71
C ALA A 330 -1.17 1.24 -8.82
N SER A 331 -0.60 0.18 -8.23
CA SER A 331 0.62 0.26 -7.43
C SER A 331 1.80 0.77 -8.26
N VAL A 332 2.04 0.22 -9.44
CA VAL A 332 3.07 0.72 -10.38
C VAL A 332 2.79 2.18 -10.77
N THR A 333 1.52 2.56 -10.99
CA THR A 333 1.13 3.94 -11.28
C THR A 333 1.59 4.88 -10.16
N SER A 334 1.15 4.64 -8.93
CA SER A 334 1.47 5.47 -7.75
C SER A 334 2.97 5.53 -7.48
N ALA A 335 3.63 4.38 -7.40
CA ALA A 335 5.06 4.27 -7.11
C ALA A 335 5.92 5.01 -8.14
N SER A 336 5.55 4.96 -9.42
CA SER A 336 6.30 5.69 -10.46
C SER A 336 6.19 7.21 -10.35
N ARG A 337 5.05 7.75 -9.87
CA ARG A 337 4.90 9.20 -9.61
C ARG A 337 5.71 9.66 -8.41
N MET A 338 5.70 8.85 -7.34
CA MET A 338 6.56 9.08 -6.19
C MET A 338 8.04 9.09 -6.59
N LEU A 339 8.51 8.09 -7.33
CA LEU A 339 9.88 8.02 -7.82
C LEU A 339 10.22 9.19 -8.75
N PHE A 340 9.30 9.57 -9.66
CA PHE A 340 9.46 10.74 -10.51
C PHE A 340 9.71 12.01 -9.69
N ALA A 341 8.85 12.30 -8.71
CA ALA A 341 8.98 13.48 -7.87
C ALA A 341 10.29 13.46 -7.06
N PHE A 342 10.63 12.33 -6.45
CA PHE A 342 11.86 12.15 -5.69
C PHE A 342 13.12 12.27 -6.56
N SER A 343 13.04 11.83 -7.83
CA SER A 343 14.10 11.98 -8.81
C SER A 343 14.17 13.40 -9.38
N ARG A 344 13.02 14.09 -9.58
CA ARG A 344 13.00 15.51 -9.99
C ARG A 344 13.84 16.37 -9.05
N ASP A 345 13.78 16.06 -7.77
CA ASP A 345 14.54 16.76 -6.74
C ASP A 345 15.98 16.23 -6.56
N GLY A 346 16.36 15.21 -7.32
CA GLY A 346 17.74 14.74 -7.40
C GLY A 346 18.11 13.65 -6.38
N ALA A 347 17.17 13.06 -5.65
CA ALA A 347 17.44 12.16 -4.53
C ALA A 347 17.92 10.74 -4.91
N VAL A 348 17.69 10.31 -6.13
CA VAL A 348 17.96 8.93 -6.59
C VAL A 348 19.17 8.92 -7.54
N PRO A 349 20.07 7.92 -7.49
CA PRO A 349 21.12 7.78 -8.50
C PRO A 349 20.54 7.76 -9.91
N GLY A 350 21.07 8.59 -10.81
CA GLY A 350 20.51 8.71 -12.16
C GLY A 350 19.22 9.53 -12.24
N SER A 351 18.92 10.37 -11.26
CA SER A 351 17.72 11.20 -11.17
C SER A 351 17.31 11.88 -12.48
N ALA A 352 18.27 12.44 -13.24
CA ALA A 352 18.00 13.06 -14.55
C ALA A 352 17.42 12.09 -15.59
N TYR A 353 17.59 10.78 -15.41
CA TYR A 353 17.01 9.77 -16.27
C TYR A 353 15.60 9.38 -15.79
N TRP A 354 15.44 9.15 -14.48
CA TRP A 354 14.17 8.70 -13.89
C TRP A 354 13.09 9.80 -13.87
N SER A 355 13.49 11.08 -13.87
CA SER A 355 12.58 12.24 -13.94
C SER A 355 12.18 12.65 -15.35
N ARG A 356 12.54 11.88 -16.38
CA ARG A 356 12.13 12.18 -17.76
C ARG A 356 10.68 11.80 -18.01
N LEU A 357 9.94 12.72 -18.62
CA LEU A 357 8.59 12.48 -19.08
C LEU A 357 8.59 12.13 -20.57
N SER A 358 7.72 11.21 -20.96
CA SER A 358 7.40 10.93 -22.36
C SER A 358 6.60 12.09 -22.99
N ALA A 359 6.43 12.06 -24.33
CA ALA A 359 5.56 13.01 -25.02
C ALA A 359 4.11 13.05 -24.49
N ARG A 360 3.67 11.96 -23.84
CA ARG A 360 2.36 11.84 -23.19
C ARG A 360 2.38 12.24 -21.72
N LYS A 361 3.47 12.86 -21.25
CA LYS A 361 3.68 13.28 -19.85
C LYS A 361 3.63 12.13 -18.84
N VAL A 362 4.09 10.95 -19.22
CA VAL A 362 4.23 9.76 -18.35
C VAL A 362 5.69 9.55 -18.00
N PRO A 363 6.04 9.26 -16.72
CA PRO A 363 7.40 8.96 -16.29
C PRO A 363 7.78 7.50 -16.58
N VAL A 364 7.89 7.13 -17.88
CA VAL A 364 8.12 5.74 -18.33
C VAL A 364 9.36 5.12 -17.70
N HIS A 365 10.43 5.89 -17.56
CA HIS A 365 11.67 5.38 -16.94
C HIS A 365 11.47 5.04 -15.45
N ALA A 366 10.66 5.82 -14.73
CA ALA A 366 10.31 5.50 -13.35
C ALA A 366 9.42 4.25 -13.27
N VAL A 367 8.49 4.06 -14.21
CA VAL A 367 7.71 2.82 -14.34
C VAL A 367 8.61 1.60 -14.47
N LEU A 368 9.59 1.66 -15.38
CA LEU A 368 10.56 0.57 -15.59
C LEU A 368 11.43 0.31 -14.35
N PHE A 369 11.84 1.37 -13.65
CA PHE A 369 12.59 1.24 -12.40
C PHE A 369 11.79 0.48 -11.33
N ILE A 370 10.55 0.91 -11.07
CA ILE A 370 9.69 0.25 -10.07
C ILE A 370 9.48 -1.22 -10.44
N SER A 371 9.11 -1.52 -11.68
CA SER A 371 8.88 -2.89 -12.12
C SER A 371 10.16 -3.75 -12.01
N PHE A 372 11.31 -3.23 -12.42
CA PHE A 372 12.57 -3.96 -12.33
C PHE A 372 12.96 -4.27 -10.87
N PHE A 373 12.89 -3.29 -9.98
CA PHE A 373 13.26 -3.51 -8.58
C PHE A 373 12.24 -4.35 -7.81
N SER A 374 10.95 -4.30 -8.19
CA SER A 374 9.94 -5.24 -7.68
C SER A 374 10.22 -6.68 -8.12
N PHE A 375 10.66 -6.90 -9.36
CA PHE A 375 11.12 -8.20 -9.82
C PHE A 375 12.34 -8.69 -9.01
N VAL A 376 13.37 -7.84 -8.88
CA VAL A 376 14.61 -8.19 -8.16
C VAL A 376 14.34 -8.53 -6.70
N LEU A 377 13.42 -7.82 -6.04
CA LEU A 377 13.08 -8.04 -4.64
C LEU A 377 12.55 -9.46 -4.36
N LEU A 378 11.87 -10.07 -5.34
CA LEU A 378 11.30 -11.42 -5.19
C LEU A 378 12.21 -12.55 -5.70
N ILE A 379 13.37 -12.27 -6.30
CA ILE A 379 14.32 -13.31 -6.69
C ILE A 379 14.69 -14.22 -5.51
N PRO A 380 14.96 -13.71 -4.28
CA PRO A 380 15.25 -14.57 -3.13
C PRO A 380 14.15 -15.58 -2.80
N SER A 381 12.88 -15.29 -3.10
CA SER A 381 11.79 -16.25 -2.90
C SER A 381 11.96 -17.53 -3.71
N MET A 382 12.70 -17.46 -4.83
CA MET A 382 13.04 -18.61 -5.66
C MET A 382 14.15 -19.49 -5.05
N LEU A 383 14.88 -18.96 -4.08
CA LEU A 383 16.02 -19.65 -3.46
C LEU A 383 15.62 -20.43 -2.20
N VAL A 384 14.48 -20.08 -1.57
CA VAL A 384 13.97 -20.82 -0.39
C VAL A 384 13.23 -22.10 -0.83
N PRO A 385 13.16 -23.15 0.02
CA PRO A 385 12.36 -24.35 -0.26
C PRO A 385 10.89 -24.00 -0.52
N ALA A 386 10.22 -24.77 -1.37
CA ALA A 386 8.83 -24.50 -1.77
C ALA A 386 7.86 -24.42 -0.58
N ALA A 387 8.06 -25.28 0.44
CA ALA A 387 7.27 -25.26 1.68
C ALA A 387 7.35 -23.92 2.45
N ASN A 388 8.35 -23.09 2.18
CA ASN A 388 8.55 -21.79 2.84
C ASN A 388 8.16 -20.59 1.94
N ALA A 389 7.52 -20.82 0.81
CA ALA A 389 7.02 -19.76 -0.05
C ALA A 389 6.03 -18.79 0.67
N PRO A 390 5.11 -19.27 1.54
CA PRO A 390 4.27 -18.40 2.36
C PRO A 390 5.07 -17.47 3.29
N THR A 391 6.17 -17.96 3.88
CA THR A 391 7.08 -17.16 4.73
C THR A 391 7.77 -16.05 3.92
N ALA A 392 8.20 -16.34 2.69
CA ALA A 392 8.79 -15.33 1.81
C ALA A 392 7.77 -14.24 1.42
N TYR A 393 6.52 -14.62 1.17
CA TYR A 393 5.43 -13.67 0.95
C TYR A 393 5.14 -12.81 2.18
N ALA A 394 5.06 -13.42 3.38
CA ALA A 394 4.89 -12.70 4.63
C ALA A 394 6.05 -11.72 4.92
N ALA A 395 7.29 -12.09 4.59
CA ALA A 395 8.43 -11.18 4.71
C ALA A 395 8.32 -9.99 3.74
N ALA A 396 7.92 -10.21 2.50
CA ALA A 396 7.72 -9.14 1.53
C ALA A 396 6.60 -8.17 1.96
N THR A 397 5.48 -8.69 2.47
CA THR A 397 4.37 -7.88 3.01
C THR A 397 4.78 -7.13 4.26
N SER A 398 5.64 -7.69 5.11
CA SER A 398 6.20 -7.00 6.28
C SER A 398 7.11 -5.85 5.88
N VAL A 399 8.02 -6.04 4.91
CA VAL A 399 8.88 -4.98 4.35
C VAL A 399 8.03 -3.84 3.81
N ALA A 400 6.99 -4.17 3.03
CA ALA A 400 6.07 -3.20 2.46
C ALA A 400 5.38 -2.39 3.56
N THR A 401 4.78 -3.08 4.53
CA THR A 401 4.03 -2.46 5.62
C THR A 401 4.92 -1.57 6.49
N ILE A 402 6.04 -2.08 6.98
CA ILE A 402 6.94 -1.33 7.86
C ILE A 402 7.52 -0.12 7.12
N GLY A 403 7.99 -0.30 5.88
CA GLY A 403 8.56 0.76 5.07
C GLY A 403 7.57 1.92 4.86
N LEU A 404 6.34 1.61 4.45
CA LEU A 404 5.30 2.62 4.24
C LEU A 404 4.88 3.29 5.55
N TYR A 405 4.64 2.53 6.63
CA TYR A 405 4.18 3.12 7.88
C TYR A 405 5.25 3.98 8.58
N ILE A 406 6.53 3.67 8.45
CA ILE A 406 7.60 4.58 8.88
C ILE A 406 7.57 5.86 8.04
N ALA A 407 7.41 5.74 6.71
CA ALA A 407 7.28 6.90 5.84
C ALA A 407 6.05 7.76 6.16
N TYR A 408 4.93 7.17 6.60
CA TYR A 408 3.75 7.89 7.10
C TYR A 408 4.01 8.57 8.44
N GLY A 409 4.71 7.88 9.34
CA GLY A 409 4.96 8.35 10.71
C GLY A 409 5.85 9.59 10.77
N ILE A 410 6.87 9.68 9.93
CA ILE A 410 7.81 10.80 9.95
C ILE A 410 7.10 12.16 9.71
N PRO A 411 6.35 12.40 8.63
CA PRO A 411 5.68 13.68 8.44
C PRO A 411 4.57 13.93 9.46
N ILE A 412 3.89 12.89 9.99
CA ILE A 412 2.93 13.04 11.09
C ILE A 412 3.64 13.53 12.36
N LEU A 413 4.81 12.97 12.70
CA LEU A 413 5.62 13.41 13.84
C LEU A 413 6.05 14.88 13.66
N LEU A 414 6.56 15.24 12.50
CA LEU A 414 6.96 16.60 12.21
C LEU A 414 5.79 17.58 12.29
N ARG A 415 4.60 17.18 11.82
CA ARG A 415 3.37 17.96 11.99
C ARG A 415 3.03 18.19 13.47
N GLN A 416 3.17 17.18 14.33
CA GLN A 416 2.97 17.34 15.78
C GLN A 416 3.96 18.33 16.39
N MET A 417 5.22 18.27 15.97
CA MET A 417 6.28 19.19 16.46
C MET A 417 6.03 20.64 16.03
N HIS A 418 5.46 20.89 14.86
CA HIS A 418 5.11 22.24 14.39
C HIS A 418 3.94 22.86 15.15
N GLY A 419 3.04 22.03 15.70
CA GLY A 419 1.92 22.49 16.51
C GLY A 419 1.05 23.53 15.77
N SER A 420 0.82 24.68 16.41
CA SER A 420 0.01 25.79 15.87
C SER A 420 0.70 26.58 14.76
N ARG A 421 2.00 26.39 14.51
CA ARG A 421 2.74 27.06 13.42
C ARG A 421 2.48 26.43 12.05
N PHE A 422 1.89 25.26 12.03
CA PHE A 422 1.56 24.58 10.78
C PHE A 422 0.48 25.32 10.00
N ARG A 423 0.73 25.57 8.72
CA ARG A 423 -0.26 26.16 7.82
C ARG A 423 -1.15 25.07 7.24
N THR A 424 -2.39 25.05 7.66
CA THR A 424 -3.39 24.07 7.22
C THR A 424 -3.86 24.34 5.80
N GLY A 425 -4.27 23.26 5.11
CA GLY A 425 -5.01 23.36 3.86
C GLY A 425 -6.52 23.58 4.07
N PRO A 426 -7.30 23.53 2.99
CA PRO A 426 -8.77 23.68 3.07
C PRO A 426 -9.48 22.54 3.81
N TRP A 427 -8.83 21.38 3.99
CA TRP A 427 -9.26 20.31 4.87
C TRP A 427 -8.31 20.24 6.08
N GLN A 428 -8.82 20.21 7.29
CA GLN A 428 -8.03 20.28 8.51
C GLN A 428 -8.71 19.58 9.67
N LEU A 429 -7.91 19.07 10.61
CA LEU A 429 -8.37 18.41 11.84
C LEU A 429 -8.75 19.42 12.93
N GLY A 430 -8.36 20.67 12.79
CA GLY A 430 -8.54 21.66 13.86
C GLY A 430 -7.87 21.24 15.17
N PRO A 431 -8.55 21.33 16.34
CA PRO A 431 -7.94 20.97 17.63
C PRO A 431 -7.67 19.45 17.76
N TRP A 432 -8.29 18.62 16.91
CA TRP A 432 -8.13 17.16 16.95
C TRP A 432 -6.80 16.67 16.37
N TYR A 433 -6.00 17.52 15.72
CA TYR A 433 -4.73 17.09 15.14
C TYR A 433 -3.79 16.44 16.16
N ARG A 434 -3.78 16.94 17.44
CA ARG A 434 -2.92 16.37 18.49
C ARG A 434 -3.32 14.95 18.88
N PRO A 435 -4.53 14.68 19.39
CA PRO A 435 -4.90 13.32 19.79
C PRO A 435 -4.85 12.35 18.59
N VAL A 436 -5.32 12.75 17.42
CA VAL A 436 -5.28 11.92 16.21
C VAL A 436 -3.84 11.56 15.84
N GLY A 437 -2.93 12.53 15.75
CA GLY A 437 -1.55 12.28 15.40
C GLY A 437 -0.77 11.48 16.45
N VAL A 438 -1.05 11.68 17.75
CA VAL A 438 -0.41 10.89 18.83
C VAL A 438 -0.85 9.43 18.74
N ILE A 439 -2.15 9.15 18.60
CA ILE A 439 -2.66 7.78 18.44
C ILE A 439 -2.05 7.13 17.20
N ALA A 440 -2.02 7.84 16.07
CA ALA A 440 -1.40 7.36 14.84
C ALA A 440 0.08 6.98 15.03
N LEU A 441 0.86 7.82 15.70
CA LEU A 441 2.28 7.57 15.95
C LEU A 441 2.51 6.37 16.88
N ILE A 442 1.73 6.26 17.97
CA ILE A 442 1.79 5.11 18.88
C ILE A 442 1.51 3.82 18.10
N TRP A 443 0.46 3.82 17.27
CA TRP A 443 0.11 2.67 16.44
C TRP A 443 1.22 2.30 15.47
N ILE A 444 1.77 3.27 14.73
CA ILE A 444 2.85 3.05 13.77
C ILE A 444 4.08 2.43 14.44
N VAL A 445 4.48 2.94 15.61
CA VAL A 445 5.60 2.38 16.37
C VAL A 445 5.32 0.94 16.79
N LEU A 446 4.12 0.70 17.36
CA LEU A 446 3.73 -0.62 17.85
C LEU A 446 3.75 -1.67 16.73
N ILE A 447 3.10 -1.41 15.60
CA ILE A 447 3.04 -2.37 14.49
C ILE A 447 4.39 -2.54 13.80
N SER A 448 5.20 -1.47 13.70
CA SER A 448 6.54 -1.57 13.12
C SER A 448 7.45 -2.47 13.94
N LEU A 449 7.35 -2.40 15.28
CA LEU A 449 8.08 -3.30 16.18
C LEU A 449 7.52 -4.72 16.16
N LEU A 450 6.20 -4.87 16.02
CA LEU A 450 5.55 -6.18 15.99
C LEU A 450 5.93 -6.98 14.73
N PHE A 451 5.87 -6.33 13.55
CA PHE A 451 6.05 -7.02 12.27
C PHE A 451 7.52 -7.25 11.87
N ILE A 452 8.49 -6.84 12.68
CA ILE A 452 9.88 -7.31 12.54
C ILE A 452 10.07 -8.70 13.16
N LEU A 453 9.13 -9.16 14.00
CA LEU A 453 9.25 -10.44 14.68
C LEU A 453 8.92 -11.59 13.71
N PRO A 454 9.60 -12.75 13.81
CA PRO A 454 9.23 -13.93 13.06
C PRO A 454 7.81 -14.41 13.39
N THR A 455 7.11 -14.88 12.38
CA THR A 455 5.77 -15.50 12.52
C THR A 455 5.84 -17.01 12.78
N ASP A 456 7.03 -17.61 12.63
CA ASP A 456 7.34 -19.02 12.92
C ASP A 456 8.41 -19.04 14.04
N ASP A 457 8.24 -19.89 15.05
CA ASP A 457 9.14 -20.00 16.20
C ASP A 457 10.56 -20.38 15.83
N ARG A 458 10.73 -21.22 14.79
CA ARG A 458 12.03 -21.62 14.25
C ARG A 458 12.78 -20.46 13.59
N GLY A 459 12.14 -19.30 13.43
CA GLY A 459 12.78 -18.07 12.99
C GLY A 459 13.52 -17.31 14.09
N TYR A 460 13.40 -17.72 15.35
CA TYR A 460 14.11 -17.08 16.46
C TYR A 460 15.46 -17.74 16.72
N PRO A 461 16.59 -16.98 16.79
CA PRO A 461 17.94 -17.53 16.92
C PRO A 461 18.18 -18.40 18.18
N TRP A 462 17.33 -18.28 19.19
CA TRP A 462 17.41 -19.06 20.43
C TRP A 462 16.57 -20.34 20.43
N ASN A 463 15.83 -20.62 19.34
CA ASN A 463 15.10 -21.86 19.19
C ASN A 463 16.08 -22.98 18.81
N SER A 464 15.94 -24.16 19.44
CA SER A 464 16.79 -25.34 19.15
C SER A 464 16.64 -25.86 17.73
N GLU A 465 15.51 -25.59 17.08
CA GLU A 465 15.20 -25.96 15.69
C GLU A 465 15.36 -24.77 14.72
N PHE A 466 16.15 -23.77 15.09
CA PHE A 466 16.36 -22.57 14.29
C PHE A 466 16.71 -22.89 12.85
N THR A 467 16.02 -22.24 11.93
CA THR A 467 16.32 -22.31 10.50
C THR A 467 16.20 -20.94 9.83
N TRP A 468 17.17 -20.62 8.98
CA TRP A 468 17.14 -19.41 8.18
C TRP A 468 15.93 -19.31 7.24
N ASN A 469 15.30 -20.44 6.91
CA ASN A 469 14.15 -20.49 6.01
C ASN A 469 12.87 -19.88 6.59
N THR A 470 12.78 -19.75 7.92
CA THR A 470 11.61 -19.23 8.64
C THR A 470 11.87 -17.86 9.28
N VAL A 471 13.08 -17.33 9.12
CA VAL A 471 13.42 -15.98 9.60
C VAL A 471 12.59 -14.92 8.89
N ASN A 472 12.09 -13.95 9.65
CA ASN A 472 11.53 -12.74 9.05
C ASN A 472 12.68 -11.86 8.52
N TYR A 473 12.83 -11.81 7.22
CA TYR A 473 13.88 -11.01 6.56
C TYR A 473 13.59 -9.52 6.51
N ALA A 474 12.39 -9.08 6.93
CA ALA A 474 12.03 -7.66 6.92
C ALA A 474 13.00 -6.77 7.71
N PRO A 475 13.38 -7.09 8.97
CA PRO A 475 14.34 -6.27 9.70
C PRO A 475 15.72 -6.23 9.03
N ILE A 476 16.21 -7.36 8.50
CA ILE A 476 17.51 -7.44 7.82
C ILE A 476 17.49 -6.57 6.56
N THR A 477 16.44 -6.67 5.75
CA THR A 477 16.26 -5.87 4.53
C THR A 477 16.18 -4.39 4.87
N LEU A 478 15.34 -4.01 5.85
CA LEU A 478 15.17 -2.61 6.24
C LEU A 478 16.46 -2.01 6.83
N ILE A 479 17.12 -2.72 7.75
CA ILE A 479 18.38 -2.27 8.36
C ILE A 479 19.47 -2.16 7.29
N GLY A 480 19.58 -3.15 6.40
CA GLY A 480 20.58 -3.14 5.32
C GLY A 480 20.38 -1.96 4.38
N VAL A 481 19.16 -1.73 3.91
CA VAL A 481 18.86 -0.63 2.99
C VAL A 481 18.95 0.72 3.68
N VAL A 482 18.36 0.88 4.87
CA VAL A 482 18.41 2.13 5.64
C VAL A 482 19.84 2.45 6.07
N GLY A 483 20.62 1.42 6.45
CA GLY A 483 22.03 1.56 6.75
C GLY A 483 22.83 2.05 5.54
N ALA A 484 22.62 1.46 4.36
CA ALA A 484 23.26 1.89 3.12
C ALA A 484 22.89 3.35 2.76
N ILE A 485 21.60 3.69 2.87
CA ILE A 485 21.09 5.06 2.63
C ILE A 485 21.64 6.04 3.65
N GLY A 486 21.74 5.63 4.93
CA GLY A 486 22.30 6.43 6.01
C GLY A 486 23.80 6.70 5.82
N ILE A 487 24.56 5.67 5.43
CA ILE A 487 25.97 5.82 5.08
C ILE A 487 26.13 6.76 3.89
N TRP A 488 25.32 6.57 2.85
CA TRP A 488 25.35 7.43 1.68
C TRP A 488 25.00 8.88 2.03
N TRP A 489 24.00 9.09 2.88
CA TRP A 489 23.71 10.42 3.42
C TRP A 489 24.92 11.03 4.11
N ALA A 490 25.52 10.30 5.05
CA ALA A 490 26.64 10.79 5.86
C ALA A 490 27.90 11.12 5.03
N VAL A 491 28.20 10.31 4.02
CA VAL A 491 29.42 10.43 3.20
C VAL A 491 29.24 11.41 2.04
N SER A 492 28.08 11.43 1.39
CA SER A 492 27.91 12.16 0.13
C SER A 492 26.63 13.01 0.07
N ALA A 493 25.45 12.43 0.28
CA ALA A 493 24.19 13.06 -0.09
C ALA A 493 23.90 14.37 0.64
N LYS A 494 24.28 14.50 1.90
CA LYS A 494 24.14 15.75 2.69
C LYS A 494 24.85 16.97 2.09
N ARG A 495 25.75 16.78 1.11
CA ARG A 495 26.50 17.87 0.48
C ARG A 495 25.79 18.45 -0.75
N TRP A 496 24.89 17.69 -1.36
CA TRP A 496 24.26 18.07 -2.62
C TRP A 496 22.73 17.95 -2.61
N PHE A 497 22.16 17.12 -1.73
CA PHE A 497 20.73 17.00 -1.60
C PHE A 497 20.18 18.07 -0.66
N THR A 498 19.39 18.98 -1.20
CA THR A 498 18.82 20.15 -0.50
C THR A 498 17.31 20.01 -0.23
N GLY A 499 16.72 18.85 -0.56
CA GLY A 499 15.26 18.67 -0.52
C GLY A 499 14.59 19.10 -1.82
N PRO A 500 13.30 19.45 -1.79
CA PRO A 500 12.52 19.89 -2.94
C PRO A 500 13.19 21.04 -3.69
N LYS A 501 13.34 20.88 -5.02
CA LYS A 501 13.92 21.91 -5.89
C LYS A 501 12.81 22.73 -6.51
N ARG A 502 12.77 24.02 -6.21
CA ARG A 502 11.81 24.92 -6.85
C ARG A 502 12.08 24.99 -8.36
N THR A 503 11.04 24.81 -9.16
CA THR A 503 11.07 24.88 -10.63
C THR A 503 10.44 26.18 -11.17
N VAL A 504 9.85 26.98 -10.29
CA VAL A 504 9.38 28.33 -10.58
C VAL A 504 10.16 29.33 -9.74
N GLU A 505 10.54 30.46 -10.33
CA GLU A 505 11.07 31.60 -9.59
C GLU A 505 9.95 32.17 -8.71
N GLU A 506 10.30 32.62 -7.49
CA GLU A 506 9.34 33.34 -6.64
C GLU A 506 8.80 34.54 -7.42
N ALA A 507 7.48 34.62 -7.56
CA ALA A 507 6.88 35.87 -7.99
C ALA A 507 7.33 36.97 -7.03
N PRO A 508 7.79 38.16 -7.52
CA PRO A 508 8.11 39.25 -6.63
C PRO A 508 6.90 39.53 -5.72
N PRO A 509 7.13 39.83 -4.44
CA PRO A 509 6.05 40.12 -3.52
C PRO A 509 5.17 41.21 -4.15
N GLU A 510 3.86 40.99 -4.14
CA GLU A 510 2.93 42.05 -4.57
C GLU A 510 3.29 43.33 -3.83
N PRO A 511 3.41 44.48 -4.54
CA PRO A 511 3.69 45.73 -3.87
C PRO A 511 2.58 45.94 -2.83
N GLU A 512 2.98 46.14 -1.57
CA GLU A 512 2.05 46.49 -0.50
C GLU A 512 1.17 47.61 -1.04
N THR A 513 -0.12 47.35 -1.21
CA THR A 513 -1.09 48.38 -1.54
C THR A 513 -1.03 49.37 -0.40
N GLU A 514 -0.37 50.53 -0.63
CA GLU A 514 -0.40 51.65 0.31
C GLU A 514 -1.87 51.90 0.68
N ALA A 515 -2.17 51.73 1.96
CA ALA A 515 -3.47 52.08 2.49
C ALA A 515 -3.74 53.54 2.11
N PRO A 516 -4.93 53.87 1.58
CA PRO A 516 -5.23 55.27 1.21
C PRO A 516 -5.05 56.14 2.45
N ALA A 517 -4.11 57.10 2.35
CA ALA A 517 -3.92 58.11 3.36
C ALA A 517 -5.24 58.82 3.58
N ASN A 518 -5.80 58.68 4.79
CA ASN A 518 -7.01 59.34 5.22
C ASN A 518 -6.90 60.84 4.97
N ALA A 519 -7.77 61.36 4.08
CA ALA A 519 -8.07 62.78 3.99
C ALA A 519 -9.29 63.11 4.86
#